data_c8b927ec8780aede12f9f2b5e452111a
#
_entry.id   c8b927ec8780aede12f9f2b5e452111a
#
_cell.length_a   1.000
_cell.length_b   1.000
_cell.length_c   1.000
_cell.angle_alpha   90.00
_cell.angle_beta   90.00
_cell.angle_gamma   90.00
#
_symmetry.space_group_name_H-M   'P 1'
#
loop_
_entity.id
_entity.type
_entity.pdbx_description
1 polymer ?
#
loop_
_entity_poly.entity_id
_entity_poly.type
_entity_poly.pdbx_seq_one_letter_code
_entity_poly.pdbx_strand_id
1 'polypeptide(L)'
;MFSFIHTADAHIDSPLVGLDACEGAPLDLLRGAVRRAFETLVAVAIDEAVHFVLIAGDLYDGDWRDFSTGLFFVRQMAQLHAAVIPVYLIAGNHDAASVLTRRLDLPDNVHMFSTRQAETRELDDLPVAVHGRGFPHRRVPENLALDYPRPIPGRFNIGLLHTSLTGAPGHDTYAPCTLADLAGRGYDYWALGHVHQPQVLARDPWVVFPGNLQGRHVREAGPRGCQLVTVSDALEVVDAVHRPLDVVRWARLVVDLTGAGQQDQVLLRVGDALAAALDAADGRLLAARLVLTGSTAVHGSLARDLPAWRAQCQARGQIVGGDRVWIEELESATMPIYDLAQLAERDELTRLLLAGLDEMASAKLTIPPRSTACSGSFRPRSGTSWKTP
;
A
#
# COMPACT_ATOMS: atom_id res chain seq x y z
N MET A 1 18.59 -24.41 -9.42
CA MET A 1 18.14 -23.28 -8.58
C MET A 1 18.00 -22.05 -9.45
N PHE A 2 16.94 -21.26 -9.30
CA PHE A 2 16.76 -19.99 -10.01
C PHE A 2 16.09 -18.95 -9.10
N SER A 3 16.20 -17.67 -9.46
CA SER A 3 15.58 -16.57 -8.75
C SER A 3 14.83 -15.64 -9.70
N PHE A 4 13.82 -14.97 -9.18
CA PHE A 4 13.08 -13.97 -9.95
C PHE A 4 12.60 -12.81 -9.06
N ILE A 5 12.33 -11.67 -9.68
CA ILE A 5 11.67 -10.56 -9.03
C ILE A 5 10.18 -10.60 -9.38
N HIS A 6 9.34 -10.42 -8.36
CA HIS A 6 7.91 -10.15 -8.50
C HIS A 6 7.61 -8.74 -8.01
N THR A 7 7.09 -7.91 -8.91
CA THR A 7 6.67 -6.52 -8.66
C THR A 7 5.29 -6.25 -9.26
N ALA A 8 4.63 -5.19 -8.77
CA ALA A 8 3.34 -4.71 -9.26
C ALA A 8 3.14 -3.24 -8.88
N ASP A 9 2.07 -2.63 -9.34
CA ASP A 9 1.55 -1.36 -8.86
C ASP A 9 2.61 -0.25 -8.83
N ALA A 10 3.41 -0.17 -9.91
CA ALA A 10 4.47 0.82 -10.02
C ALA A 10 3.91 2.24 -10.20
N HIS A 11 2.79 2.38 -10.92
CA HIS A 11 2.12 3.66 -11.18
C HIS A 11 3.09 4.76 -11.59
N ILE A 12 3.92 4.48 -12.59
CA ILE A 12 4.95 5.40 -13.06
C ILE A 12 4.30 6.74 -13.45
N ASP A 13 4.83 7.83 -12.90
CA ASP A 13 4.38 9.21 -13.09
C ASP A 13 2.93 9.47 -12.63
N SER A 14 2.43 8.68 -11.68
CA SER A 14 1.16 8.97 -11.00
C SER A 14 1.15 10.40 -10.46
N PRO A 15 0.09 11.19 -10.73
CA PRO A 15 0.00 12.54 -10.22
C PRO A 15 -0.08 12.53 -8.68
N LEU A 16 0.85 13.24 -8.04
CA LEU A 16 0.86 13.43 -6.59
C LEU A 16 -0.14 14.53 -6.22
N VAL A 17 -1.41 14.18 -6.12
CA VAL A 17 -2.49 15.14 -5.87
C VAL A 17 -2.37 15.72 -4.46
N GLY A 18 -2.39 17.06 -4.37
CA GLY A 18 -2.41 17.79 -3.09
C GLY A 18 -1.04 18.09 -2.47
N LEU A 19 0.06 17.52 -2.97
CA LEU A 19 1.40 17.79 -2.45
C LEU A 19 1.92 19.19 -2.78
N ASP A 20 1.47 19.80 -3.88
CA ASP A 20 1.84 21.17 -4.26
C ASP A 20 1.35 22.21 -3.24
N ALA A 21 0.35 21.88 -2.42
CA ALA A 21 -0.17 22.73 -1.35
C ALA A 21 0.55 22.54 -0.01
N CYS A 22 1.46 21.56 0.10
CA CYS A 22 2.17 21.26 1.34
C CYS A 22 3.43 22.13 1.45
N GLU A 23 3.46 23.03 2.43
CA GLU A 23 4.60 23.87 2.70
C GLU A 23 5.86 23.04 3.03
N GLY A 24 6.99 23.39 2.39
CA GLY A 24 8.27 22.70 2.60
C GLY A 24 8.34 21.29 2.01
N ALA A 25 7.38 20.89 1.16
CA ALA A 25 7.42 19.59 0.49
C ALA A 25 8.64 19.49 -0.45
N PRO A 26 9.42 18.40 -0.40
CA PRO A 26 10.54 18.15 -1.31
C PRO A 26 10.01 17.67 -2.66
N LEU A 27 9.30 18.54 -3.40
CA LEU A 27 8.51 18.19 -4.59
C LEU A 27 9.29 17.46 -5.67
N ASP A 28 10.53 17.90 -5.96
CA ASP A 28 11.36 17.26 -7.00
C ASP A 28 11.74 15.82 -6.63
N LEU A 29 11.99 15.59 -5.34
CA LEU A 29 12.28 14.27 -4.84
C LEU A 29 11.03 13.37 -4.87
N LEU A 30 9.89 13.89 -4.45
CA LEU A 30 8.62 13.16 -4.43
C LEU A 30 8.15 12.81 -5.86
N ARG A 31 8.19 13.78 -6.80
CA ARG A 31 7.81 13.56 -8.20
C ARG A 31 8.69 12.52 -8.90
N GLY A 32 9.99 12.51 -8.58
CA GLY A 32 10.92 11.54 -9.16
C GLY A 32 11.01 10.20 -8.40
N ALA A 33 10.34 10.05 -7.26
CA ALA A 33 10.53 8.91 -6.37
C ALA A 33 10.17 7.56 -7.02
N VAL A 34 9.03 7.48 -7.73
CA VAL A 34 8.58 6.26 -8.41
C VAL A 34 9.58 5.84 -9.49
N ARG A 35 10.06 6.78 -10.31
CA ARG A 35 11.06 6.48 -11.35
C ARG A 35 12.36 5.94 -10.72
N ARG A 36 12.83 6.58 -9.66
CA ARG A 36 14.05 6.12 -8.94
C ARG A 36 13.88 4.76 -8.28
N ALA A 37 12.70 4.48 -7.71
CA ALA A 37 12.40 3.16 -7.17
C ALA A 37 12.39 2.10 -8.29
N PHE A 38 11.89 2.44 -9.48
CA PHE A 38 11.91 1.54 -10.64
C PHE A 38 13.32 1.35 -11.20
N GLU A 39 14.14 2.40 -11.27
CA GLU A 39 15.57 2.29 -11.62
C GLU A 39 16.32 1.39 -10.65
N THR A 40 16.03 1.51 -9.35
CA THR A 40 16.60 0.63 -8.32
C THR A 40 16.11 -0.82 -8.48
N LEU A 41 14.85 -1.06 -8.86
CA LEU A 41 14.35 -2.39 -9.20
C LEU A 41 15.18 -3.05 -10.29
N VAL A 42 15.44 -2.30 -11.38
CA VAL A 42 16.23 -2.80 -12.52
C VAL A 42 17.68 -3.06 -12.11
N ALA A 43 18.28 -2.16 -11.33
CA ALA A 43 19.62 -2.37 -10.80
C ALA A 43 19.71 -3.64 -9.92
N VAL A 44 18.76 -3.82 -8.99
CA VAL A 44 18.70 -5.02 -8.15
C VAL A 44 18.48 -6.28 -8.98
N ALA A 45 17.67 -6.25 -10.04
CA ALA A 45 17.47 -7.39 -10.91
C ALA A 45 18.79 -7.83 -11.61
N ILE A 46 19.61 -6.85 -12.02
CA ILE A 46 20.89 -7.08 -12.66
C ILE A 46 21.94 -7.54 -11.63
N ASP A 47 22.04 -6.87 -10.49
CA ASP A 47 23.03 -7.15 -9.44
C ASP A 47 22.82 -8.53 -8.80
N GLU A 48 21.57 -8.91 -8.55
CA GLU A 48 21.20 -10.25 -8.04
C GLU A 48 21.18 -11.32 -9.15
N ALA A 49 21.47 -10.94 -10.40
CA ALA A 49 21.46 -11.81 -11.57
C ALA A 49 20.21 -12.68 -11.65
N VAL A 50 19.02 -12.06 -11.46
CA VAL A 50 17.76 -12.80 -11.49
C VAL A 50 17.49 -13.35 -12.88
N HIS A 51 16.81 -14.48 -12.96
CA HIS A 51 16.55 -15.15 -14.23
C HIS A 51 15.42 -14.50 -15.02
N PHE A 52 14.46 -13.86 -14.34
CA PHE A 52 13.37 -13.11 -14.97
C PHE A 52 12.70 -12.15 -13.99
N VAL A 53 11.88 -11.25 -14.53
CA VAL A 53 11.07 -10.29 -13.75
C VAL A 53 9.60 -10.48 -14.10
N LEU A 54 8.74 -10.48 -13.06
CA LEU A 54 7.27 -10.50 -13.18
C LEU A 54 6.71 -9.13 -12.79
N ILE A 55 5.84 -8.55 -13.62
CA ILE A 55 5.13 -7.31 -13.35
C ILE A 55 3.62 -7.61 -13.37
N ALA A 56 3.00 -7.64 -12.19
CA ALA A 56 1.61 -8.05 -12.01
C ALA A 56 0.60 -6.91 -12.17
N GLY A 57 0.81 -6.04 -13.16
CA GLY A 57 -0.12 -4.97 -13.55
C GLY A 57 0.10 -3.63 -12.85
N ASP A 58 -0.69 -2.65 -13.26
CA ASP A 58 -0.67 -1.25 -12.82
C ASP A 58 0.72 -0.62 -12.91
N LEU A 59 1.32 -0.78 -14.10
CA LEU A 59 2.59 -0.18 -14.44
C LEU A 59 2.48 1.35 -14.54
N TYR A 60 1.38 1.83 -15.08
CA TYR A 60 1.07 3.24 -15.28
C TYR A 60 -0.20 3.65 -14.53
N ASP A 61 -0.45 4.96 -14.42
CA ASP A 61 -1.66 5.51 -13.82
C ASP A 61 -2.52 6.24 -14.87
N GLY A 62 -3.20 5.46 -15.72
CA GLY A 62 -4.05 5.96 -16.80
C GLY A 62 -3.27 6.47 -18.01
N ASP A 63 -3.84 7.47 -18.71
CA ASP A 63 -3.24 8.05 -19.90
C ASP A 63 -2.05 8.96 -19.59
N TRP A 64 -0.97 8.77 -20.34
CA TRP A 64 0.20 9.64 -20.23
C TRP A 64 -0.10 11.05 -20.78
N ARG A 65 0.50 12.04 -20.13
CA ARG A 65 0.46 13.40 -20.67
C ARG A 65 1.36 13.56 -21.91
N ASP A 66 2.43 12.79 -21.97
CA ASP A 66 3.40 12.74 -23.04
C ASP A 66 4.09 11.37 -23.12
N PHE A 67 4.93 11.16 -24.11
CA PHE A 67 5.65 9.90 -24.30
C PHE A 67 6.81 9.66 -23.32
N SER A 68 7.15 10.62 -22.45
CA SER A 68 8.34 10.51 -21.58
C SER A 68 8.24 9.34 -20.61
N THR A 69 7.03 9.05 -20.11
CA THR A 69 6.76 7.92 -19.22
C THR A 69 7.04 6.58 -19.90
N GLY A 70 6.51 6.40 -21.10
CA GLY A 70 6.74 5.18 -21.87
C GLY A 70 8.19 5.03 -22.33
N LEU A 71 8.85 6.10 -22.77
CA LEU A 71 10.26 6.09 -23.13
C LEU A 71 11.16 5.80 -21.91
N PHE A 72 10.77 6.22 -20.73
CA PHE A 72 11.44 5.83 -19.50
C PHE A 72 11.37 4.32 -19.31
N PHE A 73 10.17 3.72 -19.39
CA PHE A 73 10.00 2.28 -19.25
C PHE A 73 10.79 1.50 -20.29
N VAL A 74 10.73 1.89 -21.58
CA VAL A 74 11.50 1.26 -22.66
C VAL A 74 13.00 1.26 -22.35
N ARG A 75 13.56 2.37 -21.84
CA ARG A 75 14.98 2.44 -21.44
C ARG A 75 15.31 1.47 -20.30
N GLN A 76 14.42 1.32 -19.33
CA GLN A 76 14.62 0.38 -18.23
C GLN A 76 14.59 -1.07 -18.72
N MET A 77 13.65 -1.39 -19.61
CA MET A 77 13.57 -2.72 -20.23
C MET A 77 14.78 -3.03 -21.14
N ALA A 78 15.33 -2.03 -21.81
CA ALA A 78 16.56 -2.18 -22.60
C ALA A 78 17.77 -2.53 -21.73
N GLN A 79 17.85 -2.06 -20.48
CA GLN A 79 18.91 -2.46 -19.56
C GLN A 79 18.76 -3.94 -19.15
N LEU A 80 17.54 -4.39 -18.85
CA LEU A 80 17.28 -5.80 -18.58
C LEU A 80 17.55 -6.68 -19.82
N HIS A 81 17.23 -6.18 -21.01
CA HIS A 81 17.57 -6.87 -22.28
C HIS A 81 19.10 -7.06 -22.43
N ALA A 82 19.87 -6.00 -22.19
CA ALA A 82 21.32 -6.08 -22.24
C ALA A 82 21.91 -7.06 -21.21
N ALA A 83 21.22 -7.27 -20.09
CA ALA A 83 21.55 -8.26 -19.06
C ALA A 83 20.93 -9.65 -19.34
N VAL A 84 20.24 -9.84 -20.46
CA VAL A 84 19.56 -11.10 -20.85
C VAL A 84 18.50 -11.53 -19.84
N ILE A 85 17.81 -10.57 -19.22
CA ILE A 85 16.75 -10.83 -18.25
C ILE A 85 15.38 -10.60 -18.92
N PRO A 86 14.56 -11.65 -19.14
CA PRO A 86 13.22 -11.53 -19.67
C PRO A 86 12.25 -10.96 -18.64
N VAL A 87 11.24 -10.24 -19.14
CA VAL A 87 10.20 -9.59 -18.33
C VAL A 87 8.83 -10.09 -18.78
N TYR A 88 8.05 -10.62 -17.85
CA TYR A 88 6.70 -11.08 -18.09
C TYR A 88 5.73 -10.11 -17.39
N LEU A 89 4.81 -9.51 -18.15
CA LEU A 89 3.90 -8.52 -17.60
C LEU A 89 2.45 -8.70 -18.06
N ILE A 90 1.53 -8.32 -17.20
CA ILE A 90 0.11 -8.20 -17.49
C ILE A 90 -0.33 -6.74 -17.35
N ALA A 91 -1.40 -6.34 -18.03
CA ALA A 91 -2.06 -5.06 -17.81
C ALA A 91 -2.97 -5.15 -16.58
N GLY A 92 -2.88 -4.20 -15.66
CA GLY A 92 -3.82 -4.01 -14.56
C GLY A 92 -5.00 -3.10 -14.95
N ASN A 93 -5.77 -2.64 -13.95
CA ASN A 93 -6.95 -1.81 -14.20
C ASN A 93 -6.62 -0.37 -14.61
N HIS A 94 -5.47 0.18 -14.18
CA HIS A 94 -5.00 1.49 -14.60
C HIS A 94 -4.39 1.44 -16.01
N ASP A 95 -3.66 0.38 -16.36
CA ASP A 95 -3.07 0.20 -17.69
C ASP A 95 -4.12 -0.02 -18.77
N ALA A 96 -5.20 -0.73 -18.45
CA ALA A 96 -6.28 -1.03 -19.39
C ALA A 96 -7.01 0.22 -19.91
N ALA A 97 -6.95 1.34 -19.18
CA ALA A 97 -7.49 2.63 -19.58
C ALA A 97 -6.58 3.38 -20.55
N SER A 98 -5.29 3.03 -20.67
CA SER A 98 -4.32 3.76 -21.48
C SER A 98 -4.37 3.33 -22.94
N VAL A 99 -4.59 4.30 -23.83
CA VAL A 99 -4.54 4.12 -25.29
C VAL A 99 -3.08 4.19 -25.79
N LEU A 100 -2.21 4.89 -25.07
CA LEU A 100 -0.84 5.19 -25.49
C LEU A 100 0.15 4.04 -25.24
N THR A 101 -0.09 3.21 -24.24
CA THR A 101 0.72 2.01 -23.94
C THR A 101 0.82 1.04 -25.11
N ARG A 102 -0.19 1.05 -26.00
CA ARG A 102 -0.29 0.15 -27.16
C ARG A 102 0.53 0.60 -28.37
N ARG A 103 1.22 1.77 -28.29
CA ARG A 103 1.88 2.40 -29.45
C ARG A 103 3.40 2.43 -29.37
N LEU A 104 4.00 2.00 -28.26
CA LEU A 104 5.45 1.92 -28.14
C LEU A 104 5.92 0.50 -28.40
N ASP A 105 6.92 0.37 -29.27
CA ASP A 105 7.63 -0.88 -29.47
C ASP A 105 8.47 -1.16 -28.22
N LEU A 106 8.23 -2.32 -27.59
CA LEU A 106 8.98 -2.80 -26.45
C LEU A 106 10.15 -3.65 -26.93
N PRO A 107 11.27 -3.72 -26.18
CA PRO A 107 12.34 -4.65 -26.46
C PRO A 107 11.88 -6.12 -26.44
N ASP A 108 12.53 -6.98 -27.20
CA ASP A 108 12.12 -8.38 -27.42
C ASP A 108 12.12 -9.24 -26.14
N ASN A 109 12.82 -8.80 -25.09
CA ASN A 109 12.79 -9.46 -23.77
C ASN A 109 11.50 -9.20 -22.98
N VAL A 110 10.60 -8.35 -23.47
CA VAL A 110 9.34 -8.00 -22.77
C VAL A 110 8.18 -8.77 -23.35
N HIS A 111 7.59 -9.64 -22.54
CA HIS A 111 6.49 -10.51 -22.90
C HIS A 111 5.19 -10.05 -22.22
N MET A 112 4.38 -9.28 -22.96
CA MET A 112 3.06 -8.87 -22.47
C MET A 112 2.04 -9.98 -22.77
N PHE A 113 1.26 -10.37 -21.75
CA PHE A 113 0.18 -11.34 -21.88
C PHE A 113 -1.08 -10.70 -22.47
N SER A 114 -1.87 -11.53 -23.17
CA SER A 114 -3.15 -11.14 -23.75
C SER A 114 -4.14 -10.66 -22.67
N THR A 115 -4.98 -9.71 -23.05
CA THR A 115 -6.14 -9.28 -22.24
C THR A 115 -7.42 -10.07 -22.56
N ARG A 116 -7.43 -10.88 -23.63
CA ARG A 116 -8.62 -11.61 -24.08
C ARG A 116 -8.78 -12.94 -23.38
N GLN A 117 -7.70 -13.69 -23.26
CA GLN A 117 -7.67 -15.02 -22.64
C GLN A 117 -6.36 -15.20 -21.88
N ALA A 118 -6.33 -16.11 -20.93
CA ALA A 118 -5.13 -16.49 -20.24
C ALA A 118 -4.20 -17.28 -21.20
N GLU A 119 -2.92 -16.94 -21.18
CA GLU A 119 -1.87 -17.55 -22.01
C GLU A 119 -0.79 -18.15 -21.13
N THR A 120 -0.03 -19.09 -21.70
CA THR A 120 1.14 -19.68 -21.06
C THR A 120 2.38 -19.33 -21.85
N ARG A 121 3.44 -18.96 -21.13
CA ARG A 121 4.80 -18.79 -21.64
C ARG A 121 5.72 -19.74 -20.89
N GLU A 122 6.34 -20.66 -21.61
CA GLU A 122 7.37 -21.54 -21.08
C GLU A 122 8.73 -20.85 -21.25
N LEU A 123 9.60 -20.97 -20.27
CA LEU A 123 10.97 -20.48 -20.35
C LEU A 123 11.84 -21.62 -20.92
N ASP A 124 12.60 -21.32 -22.00
CA ASP A 124 13.36 -22.35 -22.71
C ASP A 124 14.49 -22.93 -21.86
N ASP A 125 15.17 -22.08 -21.08
CA ASP A 125 16.34 -22.44 -20.28
C ASP A 125 16.02 -22.85 -18.84
N LEU A 126 14.75 -22.78 -18.43
CA LEU A 126 14.31 -23.08 -17.06
C LEU A 126 13.04 -23.93 -17.05
N PRO A 127 12.90 -24.82 -16.07
CA PRO A 127 11.67 -25.59 -15.90
C PRO A 127 10.54 -24.72 -15.30
N VAL A 128 10.20 -23.60 -15.95
CA VAL A 128 9.21 -22.62 -15.50
C VAL A 128 8.14 -22.43 -16.56
N ALA A 129 6.90 -22.29 -16.13
CA ALA A 129 5.78 -21.88 -16.95
C ALA A 129 5.06 -20.70 -16.28
N VAL A 130 4.96 -19.58 -16.98
CA VAL A 130 4.23 -18.38 -16.51
C VAL A 130 2.90 -18.34 -17.24
N HIS A 131 1.82 -18.31 -16.47
CA HIS A 131 0.46 -18.19 -16.94
C HIS A 131 -0.07 -16.80 -16.59
N GLY A 132 -0.55 -16.04 -17.56
CA GLY A 132 -0.96 -14.67 -17.35
C GLY A 132 -2.15 -14.24 -18.18
N ARG A 133 -2.91 -13.29 -17.65
CA ARG A 133 -3.97 -12.58 -18.36
C ARG A 133 -4.07 -11.15 -17.85
N GLY A 134 -3.95 -10.18 -18.76
CA GLY A 134 -4.19 -8.77 -18.46
C GLY A 134 -5.66 -8.39 -18.43
N PHE A 135 -5.97 -7.23 -17.88
CA PHE A 135 -7.31 -6.66 -17.88
C PHE A 135 -7.68 -6.12 -19.27
N PRO A 136 -8.83 -6.51 -19.83
CA PRO A 136 -9.34 -5.95 -21.09
C PRO A 136 -9.89 -4.54 -20.92
N HIS A 137 -10.40 -4.19 -19.74
CA HIS A 137 -11.04 -2.94 -19.38
C HIS A 137 -10.71 -2.58 -17.94
N ARG A 138 -10.88 -1.31 -17.58
CA ARG A 138 -10.64 -0.82 -16.21
C ARG A 138 -11.44 -1.57 -15.15
N ARG A 139 -12.64 -2.05 -15.48
CA ARG A 139 -13.51 -2.82 -14.58
C ARG A 139 -13.64 -4.24 -15.07
N VAL A 140 -13.26 -5.20 -14.24
CA VAL A 140 -13.36 -6.64 -14.50
C VAL A 140 -14.04 -7.28 -13.28
N PRO A 141 -15.37 -7.48 -13.30
CA PRO A 141 -16.10 -8.07 -12.18
C PRO A 141 -16.00 -9.61 -12.15
N GLU A 142 -15.50 -10.23 -13.21
CA GLU A 142 -15.39 -11.68 -13.33
C GLU A 142 -14.17 -12.22 -12.59
N ASN A 143 -14.28 -13.45 -12.10
CA ASN A 143 -13.16 -14.19 -11.54
C ASN A 143 -12.27 -14.73 -12.67
N LEU A 144 -11.20 -14.00 -12.98
CA LEU A 144 -10.28 -14.39 -14.05
C LEU A 144 -9.49 -15.65 -13.74
N ALA A 145 -9.26 -15.98 -12.46
CA ALA A 145 -8.46 -17.13 -12.06
C ALA A 145 -9.05 -18.46 -12.55
N LEU A 146 -10.37 -18.51 -12.72
CA LEU A 146 -11.06 -19.72 -13.19
C LEU A 146 -10.74 -20.10 -14.64
N ASP A 147 -10.30 -19.15 -15.46
CA ASP A 147 -10.00 -19.34 -16.88
C ASP A 147 -8.51 -19.65 -17.15
N TYR A 148 -7.67 -19.68 -16.10
CA TYR A 148 -6.25 -19.97 -16.27
C TYR A 148 -6.02 -21.41 -16.72
N PRO A 149 -5.01 -21.69 -17.56
CA PRO A 149 -4.70 -23.03 -18.05
C PRO A 149 -4.40 -24.03 -16.93
N ARG A 150 -4.38 -25.32 -17.25
CA ARG A 150 -3.86 -26.33 -16.32
C ARG A 150 -2.36 -26.18 -16.15
N PRO A 151 -1.80 -26.53 -14.97
CA PRO A 151 -0.37 -26.51 -14.76
C PRO A 151 0.35 -27.46 -15.75
N ILE A 152 1.57 -27.08 -16.16
CA ILE A 152 2.41 -27.92 -16.99
C ILE A 152 3.19 -28.87 -16.08
N PRO A 153 3.02 -30.18 -16.21
CA PRO A 153 3.73 -31.14 -15.36
C PRO A 153 5.26 -31.01 -15.48
N GLY A 154 5.96 -31.10 -14.34
CA GLY A 154 7.42 -31.01 -14.28
C GLY A 154 7.98 -29.60 -14.41
N ARG A 155 7.16 -28.57 -14.37
CA ARG A 155 7.57 -27.19 -14.35
C ARG A 155 7.07 -26.48 -13.09
N PHE A 156 7.78 -25.48 -12.66
CA PHE A 156 7.32 -24.51 -11.64
C PHE A 156 6.29 -23.58 -12.32
N ASN A 157 5.04 -23.71 -11.92
CA ASN A 157 3.93 -23.00 -12.53
C ASN A 157 3.62 -21.71 -11.77
N ILE A 158 3.68 -20.58 -12.45
CA ILE A 158 3.43 -19.26 -11.89
C ILE A 158 2.15 -18.68 -12.50
N GLY A 159 1.19 -18.31 -11.68
CA GLY A 159 0.03 -17.50 -12.09
C GLY A 159 0.31 -16.02 -11.89
N LEU A 160 0.27 -15.23 -12.95
CA LEU A 160 0.45 -13.77 -12.92
C LEU A 160 -0.93 -13.11 -13.06
N LEU A 161 -1.47 -12.53 -11.98
CA LEU A 161 -2.84 -12.05 -11.91
C LEU A 161 -2.96 -10.72 -11.17
N HIS A 162 -3.68 -9.77 -11.76
CA HIS A 162 -4.07 -8.54 -11.08
C HIS A 162 -5.47 -8.73 -10.47
N THR A 163 -5.61 -8.62 -9.13
CA THR A 163 -6.86 -8.95 -8.42
C THR A 163 -6.96 -8.26 -7.07
N SER A 164 -8.19 -7.86 -6.68
CA SER A 164 -8.46 -7.39 -5.32
C SER A 164 -8.64 -8.52 -4.31
N LEU A 165 -8.69 -9.78 -4.75
CA LEU A 165 -9.26 -10.90 -4.00
C LEU A 165 -10.69 -10.62 -3.56
N THR A 166 -11.21 -11.37 -2.59
CA THR A 166 -12.51 -11.10 -1.97
C THR A 166 -12.31 -10.56 -0.55
N GLY A 167 -12.86 -9.36 -0.29
CA GLY A 167 -12.98 -8.85 1.07
C GLY A 167 -11.80 -8.02 1.59
N ALA A 168 -10.88 -7.53 0.74
CA ALA A 168 -9.90 -6.56 1.18
C ALA A 168 -10.58 -5.21 1.48
N PRO A 169 -10.54 -4.71 2.75
CA PRO A 169 -11.18 -3.45 3.11
C PRO A 169 -10.59 -2.27 2.31
N GLY A 170 -11.46 -1.44 1.72
CA GLY A 170 -11.05 -0.18 1.08
C GLY A 170 -10.61 -0.30 -0.38
N HIS A 171 -10.73 -1.47 -1.00
CA HIS A 171 -10.50 -1.67 -2.42
C HIS A 171 -11.81 -1.96 -3.17
N ASP A 172 -11.97 -1.34 -4.34
CA ASP A 172 -13.02 -1.71 -5.28
C ASP A 172 -12.80 -3.17 -5.74
N THR A 173 -13.90 -3.85 -6.10
CA THR A 173 -13.83 -5.26 -6.51
C THR A 173 -13.35 -5.37 -7.96
N TYR A 174 -12.10 -5.80 -8.15
CA TYR A 174 -11.46 -6.02 -9.44
C TYR A 174 -11.00 -7.48 -9.58
N ALA A 175 -11.48 -8.19 -10.61
CA ALA A 175 -11.20 -9.59 -10.87
C ALA A 175 -11.23 -10.45 -9.58
N PRO A 176 -12.37 -10.44 -8.83
CA PRO A 176 -12.44 -11.03 -7.50
C PRO A 176 -12.21 -12.53 -7.58
N CYS A 177 -11.38 -13.07 -6.69
CA CYS A 177 -11.19 -14.50 -6.52
C CYS A 177 -10.91 -14.84 -5.05
N THR A 178 -11.04 -16.10 -4.71
CA THR A 178 -10.72 -16.61 -3.37
C THR A 178 -9.35 -17.31 -3.36
N LEU A 179 -8.74 -17.46 -2.18
CA LEU A 179 -7.54 -18.29 -2.05
C LEU A 179 -7.81 -19.75 -2.48
N ALA A 180 -9.04 -20.26 -2.28
CA ALA A 180 -9.43 -21.58 -2.73
C ALA A 180 -9.46 -21.69 -4.26
N ASP A 181 -9.90 -20.64 -4.98
CA ASP A 181 -9.86 -20.62 -6.45
C ASP A 181 -8.42 -20.70 -6.95
N LEU A 182 -7.51 -19.96 -6.32
CA LEU A 182 -6.08 -19.97 -6.67
C LEU A 182 -5.44 -21.32 -6.37
N ALA A 183 -5.67 -21.89 -5.19
CA ALA A 183 -5.15 -23.21 -4.81
C ALA A 183 -5.69 -24.32 -5.71
N GLY A 184 -6.95 -24.24 -6.11
CA GLY A 184 -7.59 -25.22 -6.99
C GLY A 184 -7.01 -25.30 -8.41
N ARG A 185 -6.18 -24.32 -8.82
CA ARG A 185 -5.48 -24.37 -10.12
C ARG A 185 -4.28 -25.30 -10.13
N GLY A 186 -3.66 -25.56 -8.97
CA GLY A 186 -2.50 -26.42 -8.85
C GLY A 186 -1.19 -25.76 -9.30
N TYR A 187 -1.08 -24.43 -9.20
CA TYR A 187 0.16 -23.69 -9.44
C TYR A 187 1.01 -23.65 -8.18
N ASP A 188 2.30 -23.38 -8.33
CA ASP A 188 3.26 -23.34 -7.24
C ASP A 188 3.34 -21.93 -6.62
N TYR A 189 3.16 -20.89 -7.46
CA TYR A 189 3.26 -19.48 -7.06
C TYR A 189 2.22 -18.62 -7.78
N TRP A 190 1.54 -17.76 -7.02
CA TRP A 190 0.68 -16.71 -7.55
C TRP A 190 1.31 -15.35 -7.33
N ALA A 191 1.74 -14.73 -8.42
CA ALA A 191 2.23 -13.37 -8.47
C ALA A 191 1.04 -12.42 -8.67
N LEU A 192 0.60 -11.78 -7.56
CA LEU A 192 -0.58 -10.92 -7.55
C LEU A 192 -0.20 -9.44 -7.60
N GLY A 193 -1.04 -8.60 -8.21
CA GLY A 193 -1.01 -7.14 -8.15
C GLY A 193 -2.35 -6.56 -7.72
N HIS A 194 -2.44 -5.23 -7.53
CA HIS A 194 -3.57 -4.42 -7.09
C HIS A 194 -3.51 -3.98 -5.61
N VAL A 195 -3.05 -4.82 -4.72
CA VAL A 195 -2.95 -4.46 -3.30
C VAL A 195 -1.57 -3.87 -3.02
N HIS A 196 -1.54 -2.58 -2.69
CA HIS A 196 -0.29 -1.83 -2.48
C HIS A 196 0.47 -2.22 -1.20
N GLN A 197 -0.16 -2.97 -0.29
CA GLN A 197 0.50 -3.47 0.91
C GLN A 197 1.17 -4.82 0.61
N PRO A 198 2.49 -4.98 0.84
CA PRO A 198 3.16 -6.26 0.66
C PRO A 198 2.61 -7.31 1.64
N GLN A 199 2.23 -8.49 1.12
CA GLN A 199 1.62 -9.56 1.91
C GLN A 199 1.94 -10.93 1.31
N VAL A 200 2.27 -11.89 2.15
CA VAL A 200 2.27 -13.33 1.84
C VAL A 200 1.01 -13.94 2.44
N LEU A 201 0.05 -14.29 1.62
CA LEU A 201 -1.28 -14.77 2.06
C LEU A 201 -1.34 -16.27 2.27
N ALA A 202 -0.54 -17.02 1.51
CA ALA A 202 -0.40 -18.46 1.63
C ALA A 202 1.00 -18.88 1.17
N ARG A 203 1.42 -20.11 1.54
CA ARG A 203 2.70 -20.69 1.14
C ARG A 203 2.56 -22.06 0.45
N ASP A 204 1.35 -22.54 0.33
CA ASP A 204 1.00 -23.79 -0.38
C ASP A 204 -0.40 -23.64 -1.02
N PRO A 205 -0.47 -23.24 -2.31
CA PRO A 205 0.60 -22.59 -3.09
C PRO A 205 1.02 -21.23 -2.49
N TRP A 206 2.17 -20.73 -2.92
CA TRP A 206 2.54 -19.36 -2.56
C TRP A 206 1.60 -18.37 -3.24
N VAL A 207 1.00 -17.47 -2.43
CA VAL A 207 0.12 -16.41 -2.90
C VAL A 207 0.62 -15.09 -2.33
N VAL A 208 1.12 -14.20 -3.19
CA VAL A 208 1.91 -13.05 -2.77
C VAL A 208 1.45 -11.77 -3.47
N PHE A 209 1.23 -10.71 -2.68
CA PHE A 209 1.22 -9.34 -3.16
C PHE A 209 2.58 -8.70 -2.85
N PRO A 210 3.32 -8.16 -3.82
CA PRO A 210 4.60 -7.48 -3.58
C PRO A 210 4.41 -6.09 -2.95
N GLY A 211 3.19 -5.53 -3.06
CA GLY A 211 2.91 -4.13 -2.81
C GLY A 211 3.34 -3.23 -3.96
N ASN A 212 3.22 -1.92 -3.79
CA ASN A 212 3.72 -0.94 -4.75
C ASN A 212 5.22 -0.67 -4.55
N LEU A 213 5.90 -0.16 -5.59
CA LEU A 213 7.33 0.14 -5.54
C LEU A 213 7.68 1.32 -4.64
N GLN A 214 6.81 2.32 -4.59
CA GLN A 214 6.99 3.56 -3.86
C GLN A 214 5.66 4.02 -3.26
N GLY A 215 5.65 4.28 -1.96
CA GLY A 215 4.50 4.92 -1.32
C GLY A 215 4.29 6.35 -1.85
N ARG A 216 3.06 6.71 -2.15
CA ARG A 216 2.68 8.00 -2.73
C ARG A 216 2.02 8.95 -1.73
N HIS A 217 1.57 8.41 -0.61
CA HIS A 217 0.95 9.13 0.50
C HIS A 217 1.01 8.31 1.81
N VAL A 218 0.66 8.94 2.92
CA VAL A 218 0.78 8.35 4.27
C VAL A 218 -0.03 7.06 4.48
N ARG A 219 -1.08 6.80 3.70
CA ARG A 219 -1.82 5.52 3.77
C ARG A 219 -1.01 4.35 3.21
N GLU A 220 0.03 4.65 2.42
CA GLU A 220 1.00 3.69 1.90
C GLU A 220 2.29 3.74 2.73
N ALA A 221 2.17 3.78 4.06
CA ALA A 221 3.30 3.85 4.98
C ALA A 221 4.10 2.54 5.04
N GLY A 222 5.34 2.64 5.51
CA GLY A 222 6.27 1.53 5.64
C GLY A 222 7.09 1.24 4.38
N PRO A 223 7.93 0.18 4.41
CA PRO A 223 8.79 -0.18 3.29
C PRO A 223 7.98 -0.62 2.07
N ARG A 224 8.40 -0.16 0.88
CA ARG A 224 7.80 -0.46 -0.41
C ARG A 224 8.88 -0.97 -1.37
N GLY A 225 8.50 -1.87 -2.27
CA GLY A 225 9.49 -2.46 -3.16
C GLY A 225 8.97 -3.66 -3.94
N CYS A 226 9.74 -4.75 -3.96
CA CYS A 226 9.43 -5.98 -4.69
C CYS A 226 9.66 -7.22 -3.82
N GLN A 227 9.26 -8.37 -4.34
CA GLN A 227 9.65 -9.67 -3.79
C GLN A 227 10.79 -10.25 -4.62
N LEU A 228 11.88 -10.63 -3.97
CA LEU A 228 12.92 -11.48 -4.54
C LEU A 228 12.64 -12.91 -4.11
N VAL A 229 12.37 -13.78 -5.09
CA VAL A 229 11.96 -15.18 -4.85
C VAL A 229 13.05 -16.10 -5.36
N THR A 230 13.42 -17.07 -4.52
CA THR A 230 14.39 -18.12 -4.86
C THR A 230 13.71 -19.47 -4.87
N VAL A 231 13.92 -20.24 -5.93
CA VAL A 231 13.35 -21.58 -6.14
C VAL A 231 14.46 -22.61 -6.27
N SER A 232 14.31 -23.74 -5.56
CA SER A 232 15.26 -24.85 -5.56
C SER A 232 15.22 -25.68 -6.86
N ASP A 233 16.18 -26.60 -7.03
CA ASP A 233 16.15 -27.57 -8.14
C ASP A 233 14.99 -28.58 -8.01
N ALA A 234 14.42 -28.73 -6.81
CA ALA A 234 13.21 -29.52 -6.58
C ALA A 234 11.92 -28.76 -6.94
N LEU A 235 12.02 -27.53 -7.50
CA LEU A 235 10.92 -26.64 -7.85
C LEU A 235 10.09 -26.20 -6.63
N GLU A 236 10.74 -26.00 -5.51
CA GLU A 236 10.12 -25.48 -4.27
C GLU A 236 10.64 -24.08 -3.97
N VAL A 237 9.77 -23.18 -3.53
CA VAL A 237 10.19 -21.85 -3.08
C VAL A 237 10.98 -21.99 -1.78
N VAL A 238 12.27 -21.65 -1.85
CA VAL A 238 13.19 -21.65 -0.70
C VAL A 238 12.99 -20.37 0.12
N ASP A 239 12.85 -19.24 -0.57
CA ASP A 239 12.73 -17.93 0.07
C ASP A 239 11.94 -16.94 -0.82
N ALA A 240 11.21 -16.03 -0.16
CA ALA A 240 10.52 -14.91 -0.78
C ALA A 240 10.70 -13.69 0.12
N VAL A 241 11.72 -12.89 -0.19
CA VAL A 241 12.16 -11.74 0.62
C VAL A 241 11.63 -10.45 0.02
N HIS A 242 10.97 -9.64 0.85
CA HIS A 242 10.64 -8.28 0.46
C HIS A 242 11.91 -7.41 0.43
N ARG A 243 12.19 -6.81 -0.74
CA ARG A 243 13.31 -5.89 -0.95
C ARG A 243 12.78 -4.46 -1.03
N PRO A 244 13.03 -3.62 -0.01
CA PRO A 244 12.63 -2.23 -0.04
C PRO A 244 13.38 -1.44 -1.12
N LEU A 245 12.64 -0.78 -2.00
CA LEU A 245 13.16 0.02 -3.12
C LEU A 245 12.72 1.48 -3.05
N ASP A 246 11.86 1.80 -2.10
CA ASP A 246 11.32 3.12 -1.90
C ASP A 246 12.42 4.16 -1.63
N VAL A 247 12.27 5.34 -2.19
CA VAL A 247 13.16 6.50 -2.02
C VAL A 247 12.66 7.41 -0.90
N VAL A 248 11.33 7.44 -0.74
CA VAL A 248 10.63 8.18 0.30
C VAL A 248 9.86 7.20 1.17
N ARG A 249 10.21 7.17 2.45
CA ARG A 249 9.54 6.35 3.45
C ARG A 249 8.42 7.14 4.12
N TRP A 250 7.18 6.77 3.83
CA TRP A 250 6.03 7.33 4.53
C TRP A 250 5.84 6.68 5.89
N ALA A 251 5.53 7.51 6.90
CA ALA A 251 5.24 7.03 8.25
C ALA A 251 4.13 7.84 8.91
N ARG A 252 3.22 7.15 9.61
CA ARG A 252 2.23 7.74 10.50
C ARG A 252 2.68 7.51 11.93
N LEU A 253 3.14 8.58 12.60
CA LEU A 253 3.72 8.52 13.93
C LEU A 253 2.70 8.99 14.96
N VAL A 254 2.29 8.09 15.83
CA VAL A 254 1.40 8.40 16.96
C VAL A 254 2.28 8.74 18.16
N VAL A 255 2.18 9.98 18.63
CA VAL A 255 2.95 10.50 19.77
C VAL A 255 2.01 10.71 20.96
N ASP A 256 2.16 9.89 21.99
CA ASP A 256 1.39 10.04 23.23
C ASP A 256 1.93 11.19 24.08
N LEU A 257 1.10 12.18 24.33
CA LEU A 257 1.38 13.36 25.14
C LEU A 257 0.81 13.26 26.56
N THR A 258 0.34 12.09 26.99
CA THR A 258 -0.22 11.92 28.34
C THR A 258 0.79 12.43 29.39
N GLY A 259 0.34 13.38 30.22
CA GLY A 259 1.14 14.00 31.27
C GLY A 259 2.16 15.05 30.79
N ALA A 260 2.27 15.34 29.49
CA ALA A 260 3.07 16.46 29.02
C ALA A 260 2.40 17.80 29.43
N GLY A 261 3.13 18.62 30.19
CA GLY A 261 2.64 19.89 30.71
C GLY A 261 3.16 21.11 29.95
N GLN A 262 4.22 20.96 29.18
CA GLN A 262 4.93 22.06 28.55
C GLN A 262 5.36 21.71 27.11
N GLN A 263 5.59 22.74 26.30
CA GLN A 263 6.00 22.63 24.90
C GLN A 263 7.25 21.80 24.73
N ASP A 264 8.27 22.01 25.55
CA ASP A 264 9.57 21.31 25.43
C ASP A 264 9.41 19.79 25.58
N GLN A 265 8.49 19.34 26.46
CA GLN A 265 8.20 17.92 26.64
C GLN A 265 7.51 17.31 25.40
N VAL A 266 6.64 18.09 24.74
CA VAL A 266 6.01 17.68 23.48
C VAL A 266 7.08 17.55 22.38
N LEU A 267 7.91 18.59 22.22
CA LEU A 267 8.97 18.60 21.18
C LEU A 267 10.03 17.53 21.42
N LEU A 268 10.31 17.19 22.68
CA LEU A 268 11.19 16.07 23.00
C LEU A 268 10.59 14.75 22.51
N ARG A 269 9.34 14.44 22.87
CA ARG A 269 8.66 13.20 22.44
C ARG A 269 8.50 13.11 20.92
N VAL A 270 8.19 14.23 20.27
CA VAL A 270 8.15 14.31 18.80
C VAL A 270 9.54 14.01 18.22
N GLY A 271 10.60 14.61 18.80
CA GLY A 271 11.97 14.36 18.37
C GLY A 271 12.37 12.89 18.47
N ASP A 272 12.04 12.24 19.60
CA ASP A 272 12.33 10.82 19.82
C ASP A 272 11.59 9.92 18.81
N ALA A 273 10.32 10.22 18.54
CA ALA A 273 9.51 9.48 17.55
C ALA A 273 10.06 9.65 16.12
N LEU A 274 10.48 10.88 15.77
CA LEU A 274 11.09 11.15 14.47
C LEU A 274 12.45 10.47 14.32
N ALA A 275 13.30 10.47 15.36
CA ALA A 275 14.59 9.80 15.35
C ALA A 275 14.45 8.30 15.13
N ALA A 276 13.56 7.65 15.87
CA ALA A 276 13.30 6.22 15.72
C ALA A 276 12.75 5.88 14.31
N ALA A 277 11.85 6.72 13.77
CA ALA A 277 11.31 6.52 12.43
C ALA A 277 12.34 6.75 11.32
N LEU A 278 13.25 7.72 11.51
CA LEU A 278 14.35 8.01 10.58
C LEU A 278 15.37 6.88 10.54
N ASP A 279 15.70 6.29 11.69
CA ASP A 279 16.57 5.11 11.75
C ASP A 279 15.92 3.93 10.99
N ALA A 280 14.62 3.71 11.19
CA ALA A 280 13.86 2.69 10.48
C ALA A 280 13.68 2.99 8.97
N ALA A 281 13.86 4.24 8.54
CA ALA A 281 13.83 4.63 7.13
C ALA A 281 15.08 4.23 6.36
N ASP A 282 16.14 3.79 7.04
CA ASP A 282 17.34 3.22 6.44
C ASP A 282 17.97 4.13 5.36
N GLY A 283 18.28 5.37 5.73
CA GLY A 283 18.88 6.38 4.87
C GLY A 283 17.94 7.11 3.90
N ARG A 284 16.68 6.73 3.84
CA ARG A 284 15.66 7.34 2.96
C ARG A 284 15.14 8.65 3.56
N LEU A 285 14.52 9.48 2.71
CA LEU A 285 13.72 10.60 3.19
C LEU A 285 12.52 10.06 3.99
N LEU A 286 12.34 10.51 5.22
CA LEU A 286 11.17 10.24 6.03
C LEU A 286 10.09 11.31 5.77
N ALA A 287 8.96 10.91 5.19
CA ALA A 287 7.75 11.71 5.08
C ALA A 287 6.80 11.32 6.21
N ALA A 288 6.71 12.14 7.26
CA ALA A 288 6.03 11.81 8.48
C ALA A 288 4.71 12.57 8.64
N ARG A 289 3.62 11.87 8.96
CA ARG A 289 2.42 12.44 9.55
C ARG A 289 2.47 12.23 11.05
N LEU A 290 2.43 13.31 11.81
CA LEU A 290 2.41 13.28 13.27
C LEU A 290 0.98 13.30 13.76
N VAL A 291 0.62 12.37 14.67
CA VAL A 291 -0.69 12.32 15.34
C VAL A 291 -0.44 12.41 16.84
N LEU A 292 -0.70 13.56 17.42
CA LEU A 292 -0.56 13.81 18.85
C LEU A 292 -1.79 13.29 19.59
N THR A 293 -1.60 12.45 20.60
CA THR A 293 -2.67 11.80 21.35
C THR A 293 -2.49 11.99 22.87
N GLY A 294 -3.45 11.51 23.65
CA GLY A 294 -3.39 11.51 25.11
C GLY A 294 -3.93 12.76 25.80
N SER A 295 -4.04 12.69 27.12
CA SER A 295 -4.51 13.81 27.95
C SER A 295 -3.35 14.70 28.36
N THR A 296 -3.40 15.97 27.99
CA THR A 296 -2.27 16.90 28.17
C THR A 296 -2.72 18.33 28.53
N ALA A 297 -1.93 19.01 29.33
CA ALA A 297 -2.14 20.41 29.67
C ALA A 297 -1.96 21.35 28.46
N VAL A 298 -1.20 20.93 27.43
CA VAL A 298 -1.02 21.72 26.22
C VAL A 298 -2.16 21.59 25.21
N HIS A 299 -3.19 20.77 25.48
CA HIS A 299 -4.34 20.57 24.59
C HIS A 299 -4.95 21.89 24.11
N GLY A 300 -5.24 22.83 25.04
CA GLY A 300 -5.82 24.13 24.69
C GLY A 300 -4.91 25.00 23.80
N SER A 301 -3.61 24.86 23.90
CA SER A 301 -2.65 25.52 23.02
C SER A 301 -2.62 24.89 21.64
N LEU A 302 -2.61 23.55 21.55
CA LEU A 302 -2.70 22.79 20.29
C LEU A 302 -4.00 23.12 19.54
N ALA A 303 -5.13 23.17 20.25
CA ALA A 303 -6.42 23.49 19.65
C ALA A 303 -6.53 24.93 19.11
N ARG A 304 -5.81 25.88 19.74
CA ARG A 304 -5.83 27.29 19.31
C ARG A 304 -4.95 27.58 18.11
N ASP A 305 -3.78 26.96 18.02
CA ASP A 305 -2.78 27.31 17.02
C ASP A 305 -1.97 26.08 16.56
N LEU A 306 -2.65 25.17 15.89
CA LEU A 306 -2.03 23.97 15.31
C LEU A 306 -0.97 24.31 14.26
N PRO A 307 -1.12 25.38 13.42
CA PRO A 307 -0.06 25.78 12.50
C PRO A 307 1.27 26.15 13.16
N ALA A 308 1.22 26.93 14.27
CA ALA A 308 2.44 27.26 15.02
C ALA A 308 3.10 26.00 15.61
N TRP A 309 2.31 25.06 16.12
CA TRP A 309 2.82 23.77 16.60
C TRP A 309 3.44 22.94 15.46
N ARG A 310 2.83 22.95 14.27
CA ARG A 310 3.41 22.30 13.09
C ARG A 310 4.77 22.88 12.74
N ALA A 311 4.92 24.21 12.74
CA ALA A 311 6.20 24.87 12.49
C ALA A 311 7.26 24.48 13.53
N GLN A 312 6.90 24.38 14.82
CA GLN A 312 7.80 23.91 15.88
C GLN A 312 8.22 22.45 15.67
N CYS A 313 7.28 21.58 15.29
CA CYS A 313 7.58 20.18 14.96
C CYS A 313 8.50 20.08 13.72
N GLN A 314 8.27 20.90 12.69
CA GLN A 314 9.14 20.97 11.51
C GLN A 314 10.57 21.40 11.89
N ALA A 315 10.72 22.45 12.73
CA ALA A 315 12.01 22.85 13.25
C ALA A 315 12.69 21.73 14.05
N ARG A 316 11.92 20.99 14.85
CA ARG A 316 12.44 19.81 15.55
C ARG A 316 12.88 18.71 14.59
N GLY A 317 12.13 18.46 13.51
CA GLY A 317 12.50 17.52 12.45
C GLY A 317 13.82 17.89 11.78
N GLN A 318 14.04 19.18 11.50
CA GLN A 318 15.32 19.69 10.96
C GLN A 318 16.50 19.43 11.92
N ILE A 319 16.27 19.56 13.23
CA ILE A 319 17.32 19.26 14.22
C ILE A 319 17.64 17.74 14.24
N VAL A 320 16.61 16.88 14.10
CA VAL A 320 16.76 15.42 14.16
C VAL A 320 17.43 14.87 12.90
N GLY A 321 16.99 15.29 11.72
CA GLY A 321 17.41 14.65 10.48
C GLY A 321 17.73 15.57 9.31
N GLY A 322 17.69 16.89 9.50
CA GLY A 322 17.89 17.86 8.42
C GLY A 322 16.90 17.63 7.28
N ASP A 323 17.38 17.70 6.05
CA ASP A 323 16.57 17.52 4.83
C ASP A 323 16.04 16.08 4.64
N ARG A 324 16.43 15.14 5.50
CA ARG A 324 15.92 13.77 5.48
C ARG A 324 14.61 13.59 6.26
N VAL A 325 14.08 14.63 6.88
CA VAL A 325 12.80 14.60 7.61
C VAL A 325 11.88 15.68 7.07
N TRP A 326 10.76 15.28 6.52
CA TRP A 326 9.68 16.17 6.12
C TRP A 326 8.41 15.79 6.89
N ILE A 327 7.80 16.75 7.59
CA ILE A 327 6.52 16.57 8.26
C ILE A 327 5.41 16.98 7.29
N GLU A 328 4.72 15.99 6.74
CA GLU A 328 3.63 16.18 5.78
C GLU A 328 2.43 16.85 6.47
N GLU A 329 2.06 16.35 7.65
CA GLU A 329 0.90 16.86 8.39
C GLU A 329 1.08 16.68 9.91
N LEU A 330 0.47 17.57 10.69
CA LEU A 330 0.31 17.45 12.13
C LEU A 330 -1.19 17.37 12.46
N GLU A 331 -1.60 16.27 13.07
CA GLU A 331 -2.96 16.04 13.58
C GLU A 331 -2.94 16.08 15.10
N SER A 332 -3.97 16.67 15.73
CA SER A 332 -4.18 16.60 17.17
C SER A 332 -5.44 15.83 17.52
N ALA A 333 -5.24 14.69 18.17
CA ALA A 333 -6.27 13.86 18.79
C ALA A 333 -6.08 13.83 20.32
N THR A 334 -5.53 14.92 20.88
CA THR A 334 -5.31 15.08 22.32
C THR A 334 -6.62 15.39 23.04
N MET A 335 -6.62 15.20 24.34
CA MET A 335 -7.70 15.60 25.24
C MET A 335 -7.18 16.51 26.34
N PRO A 336 -8.01 17.43 26.89
CA PRO A 336 -7.62 18.19 28.07
C PRO A 336 -7.48 17.27 29.28
N ILE A 337 -6.69 17.69 30.24
CA ILE A 337 -6.66 17.05 31.55
C ILE A 337 -7.92 17.51 32.31
N TYR A 338 -8.79 16.58 32.63
CA TYR A 338 -9.97 16.86 33.48
C TYR A 338 -9.64 16.47 34.91
N ASP A 339 -9.82 17.43 35.82
CA ASP A 339 -9.98 17.12 37.24
C ASP A 339 -11.42 16.63 37.47
N LEU A 340 -11.59 15.31 37.46
CA LEU A 340 -12.89 14.69 37.61
C LEU A 340 -13.55 15.04 38.99
N ALA A 341 -12.73 15.21 40.04
CA ALA A 341 -13.22 15.62 41.35
C ALA A 341 -13.81 17.05 41.31
N GLN A 342 -13.07 17.95 40.67
CA GLN A 342 -13.52 19.34 40.53
C GLN A 342 -14.77 19.45 39.61
N LEU A 343 -14.84 18.60 38.57
CA LEU A 343 -16.02 18.54 37.71
C LEU A 343 -17.26 18.00 38.45
N ALA A 344 -17.10 16.99 39.28
CA ALA A 344 -18.16 16.42 40.09
C ALA A 344 -18.71 17.42 41.14
N GLU A 345 -17.87 18.34 41.63
CA GLU A 345 -18.31 19.40 42.54
C GLU A 345 -19.15 20.49 41.84
N ARG A 346 -18.94 20.71 40.56
CA ARG A 346 -19.60 21.79 39.80
C ARG A 346 -20.89 21.36 39.11
N ASP A 347 -21.06 20.05 38.83
CA ASP A 347 -22.19 19.54 38.07
C ASP A 347 -22.69 18.21 38.65
N GLU A 348 -23.93 18.22 39.13
CA GLU A 348 -24.55 17.06 39.74
C GLU A 348 -24.73 15.88 38.78
N LEU A 349 -24.96 16.15 37.48
CA LEU A 349 -25.07 15.10 36.45
C LEU A 349 -23.74 14.41 36.30
N THR A 350 -22.63 15.15 36.18
CA THR A 350 -21.28 14.61 36.11
C THR A 350 -20.94 13.75 37.34
N ARG A 351 -21.31 14.20 38.53
CA ARG A 351 -21.13 13.44 39.78
C ARG A 351 -21.87 12.10 39.75
N LEU A 352 -23.14 12.09 39.30
CA LEU A 352 -23.94 10.88 39.18
C LEU A 352 -23.39 9.91 38.13
N LEU A 353 -22.93 10.43 36.98
CA LEU A 353 -22.31 9.62 35.93
C LEU A 353 -21.01 8.99 36.41
N LEU A 354 -20.16 9.73 37.10
CA LEU A 354 -18.89 9.18 37.66
C LEU A 354 -19.20 8.11 38.73
N ALA A 355 -20.16 8.33 39.63
CA ALA A 355 -20.56 7.33 40.60
C ALA A 355 -21.08 6.05 39.92
N GLY A 356 -21.91 6.18 38.89
CA GLY A 356 -22.41 5.06 38.11
C GLY A 356 -21.29 4.28 37.37
N LEU A 357 -20.27 4.96 36.84
CA LEU A 357 -19.10 4.32 36.22
C LEU A 357 -18.25 3.57 37.24
N ASP A 358 -18.07 4.13 38.46
CA ASP A 358 -17.34 3.47 39.53
C ASP A 358 -18.09 2.23 40.05
N GLU A 359 -19.41 2.29 40.14
CA GLU A 359 -20.25 1.11 40.46
C GLU A 359 -20.12 0.03 39.38
N MET A 360 -20.14 0.40 38.07
CA MET A 360 -19.98 -0.54 36.98
C MET A 360 -18.58 -1.17 36.97
N ALA A 361 -17.54 -0.38 37.23
CA ALA A 361 -16.16 -0.87 37.30
C ALA A 361 -15.97 -1.82 38.48
N SER A 362 -16.57 -1.50 39.65
CA SER A 362 -16.51 -2.31 40.86
C SER A 362 -17.31 -3.63 40.77
N ALA A 363 -18.41 -3.60 40.02
CA ALA A 363 -19.32 -4.74 39.85
C ALA A 363 -18.82 -5.78 38.82
N LYS A 364 -17.67 -5.59 38.15
CA LYS A 364 -17.20 -6.46 37.06
C LYS A 364 -18.29 -6.76 36.00
N LEU A 365 -19.19 -5.82 35.74
CA LEU A 365 -20.26 -5.97 34.75
C LEU A 365 -19.63 -6.07 33.34
N THR A 366 -19.58 -7.27 32.81
CA THR A 366 -19.28 -7.52 31.41
C THR A 366 -20.48 -7.03 30.59
N ILE A 367 -20.31 -5.99 29.78
CA ILE A 367 -21.36 -5.55 28.84
C ILE A 367 -21.53 -6.69 27.83
N PRO A 368 -22.72 -7.36 27.77
CA PRO A 368 -22.91 -8.41 26.78
C PRO A 368 -22.84 -7.80 25.37
N PRO A 369 -22.26 -8.50 24.37
CA PRO A 369 -22.25 -7.99 23.02
C PRO A 369 -23.68 -7.72 22.57
N ARG A 370 -23.92 -6.58 21.92
CA ARG A 370 -25.23 -6.21 21.37
C ARG A 370 -25.76 -7.39 20.56
N SER A 371 -26.88 -7.96 20.99
CA SER A 371 -27.58 -8.96 20.20
C SER A 371 -28.07 -8.30 18.90
N THR A 372 -27.55 -8.75 17.78
CA THR A 372 -28.07 -8.43 16.43
C THR A 372 -29.39 -9.18 16.20
N ALA A 373 -30.43 -8.85 16.95
CA ALA A 373 -31.76 -9.40 16.76
C ALA A 373 -32.76 -8.25 16.78
N CYS A 374 -32.79 -7.49 15.68
CA CYS A 374 -33.97 -6.74 15.25
C CYS A 374 -34.08 -6.81 13.73
N SER A 375 -34.40 -8.00 13.22
CA SER A 375 -34.99 -8.17 11.90
C SER A 375 -36.50 -7.91 12.02
N GLY A 376 -36.86 -6.67 12.20
CA GLY A 376 -38.24 -6.19 12.05
C GLY A 376 -38.48 -5.87 10.58
N SER A 377 -39.20 -6.75 9.90
CA SER A 377 -39.69 -6.55 8.53
C SER A 377 -40.47 -5.27 8.42
N PHE A 378 -39.89 -4.22 7.86
CA PHE A 378 -40.59 -3.02 7.44
C PHE A 378 -41.25 -3.30 6.08
N ARG A 379 -42.56 -3.56 6.06
CA ARG A 379 -43.39 -3.54 4.84
C ARG A 379 -43.69 -2.07 4.49
N PRO A 380 -43.32 -1.61 3.28
CA PRO A 380 -43.76 -0.29 2.83
C PRO A 380 -45.26 -0.36 2.47
N ARG A 381 -46.07 0.51 3.07
CA ARG A 381 -47.44 0.76 2.61
C ARG A 381 -47.38 1.48 1.26
N SER A 382 -48.04 0.88 0.28
CA SER A 382 -48.32 1.45 -1.04
C SER A 382 -49.26 2.65 -0.97
N GLY A 383 -48.91 3.69 -1.74
CA GLY A 383 -49.90 4.60 -2.33
C GLY A 383 -50.01 5.99 -1.71
N THR A 384 -49.43 6.96 -2.40
CA THR A 384 -50.19 8.12 -2.92
C THR A 384 -49.33 8.90 -3.91
N SER A 385 -49.84 9.01 -5.11
CA SER A 385 -49.33 9.80 -6.23
C SER A 385 -49.42 11.30 -5.92
N TRP A 386 -48.34 12.05 -6.16
CA TRP A 386 -48.44 13.50 -6.36
C TRP A 386 -47.95 13.83 -7.76
N LYS A 387 -48.85 14.43 -8.52
CA LYS A 387 -48.57 15.02 -9.86
C LYS A 387 -47.89 16.37 -9.64
N THR A 388 -46.89 16.62 -10.44
CA THR A 388 -46.23 17.91 -10.71
C THR A 388 -47.20 18.91 -11.35
N PRO A 389 -46.97 20.23 -11.18
CA PRO A 389 -46.74 21.01 -12.38
C PRO A 389 -45.24 21.34 -12.60
#